data_7b0e0af026728aee46904ab38b07ebaf
#
_entry.id   7b0e0af026728aee46904ab38b07ebaf
#
_cell.length_a   1.000
_cell.length_b   1.000
_cell.length_c   1.000
_cell.angle_alpha   90.00
_cell.angle_beta   90.00
_cell.angle_gamma   90.00
#
_symmetry.space_group_name_H-M   'P 1'
#
loop_
_entity.id
_entity.type
_entity.pdbx_description
1 polymer ?
#
loop_
_entity_poly.entity_id
_entity_poly.type
_entity_poly.pdbx_seq_one_letter_code
_entity_poly.pdbx_strand_id
1 'polypeptide(L)' 'MQDEDHLIRIEEKLAFLEKHIADLDDVVRDLSVRLDVHGQGVTAVRKMLEDHLSEQPDPGDEKPPHW' A
#
# COMPACT_ATOMS: atom_id res chain seq x y z
N MET A 1 -39.96 21.83 -17.17
CA MET A 1 -40.71 21.12 -16.22
C MET A 1 -39.89 20.70 -15.08
N GLN A 2 -40.49 20.64 -13.92
CA GLN A 2 -39.71 20.33 -12.74
C GLN A 2 -39.15 18.93 -12.78
N ASP A 3 -39.90 18.02 -13.37
CA ASP A 3 -39.45 16.63 -13.42
C ASP A 3 -38.24 16.48 -14.31
N GLU A 4 -38.21 17.18 -15.41
CA GLU A 4 -37.04 17.11 -16.29
C GLU A 4 -35.84 17.76 -15.66
N ASP A 5 -36.05 18.89 -14.99
CA ASP A 5 -34.96 19.56 -14.31
C ASP A 5 -34.43 18.69 -13.20
N HIS A 6 -35.32 17.99 -12.52
CA HIS A 6 -34.93 17.13 -11.44
C HIS A 6 -34.09 15.96 -11.96
N LEU A 7 -34.49 15.37 -13.07
CA LEU A 7 -33.75 14.29 -13.68
C LEU A 7 -32.38 14.74 -14.14
N ILE A 8 -32.30 15.92 -14.71
CA ILE A 8 -31.01 16.43 -15.16
C ILE A 8 -30.10 16.61 -14.02
N ARG A 9 -30.59 17.10 -12.88
CA ARG A 9 -29.75 17.25 -11.71
C ARG A 9 -29.27 15.93 -11.18
N ILE A 10 -30.15 14.92 -11.20
CA ILE A 10 -29.76 13.61 -10.75
C ILE A 10 -28.69 13.03 -11.67
N GLU A 11 -28.86 13.21 -12.96
CA GLU A 11 -27.88 12.71 -13.91
C GLU A 11 -26.53 13.40 -13.72
N GLU A 12 -26.56 14.69 -13.46
CA GLU A 12 -25.33 15.42 -13.23
C GLU A 12 -24.63 14.92 -11.97
N LYS A 13 -25.40 14.68 -10.93
CA LYS A 13 -24.81 14.17 -9.69
C LYS A 13 -24.26 12.78 -9.87
N LEU A 14 -24.96 11.95 -10.65
CA LEU A 14 -24.47 10.61 -10.93
C LEU A 14 -23.16 10.66 -11.69
N ALA A 15 -23.08 11.53 -12.68
CA ALA A 15 -21.86 11.67 -13.46
C ALA A 15 -20.71 12.12 -12.57
N PHE A 16 -20.99 13.05 -11.66
CA PHE A 16 -19.99 13.55 -10.75
C PHE A 16 -19.53 12.43 -9.80
N LEU A 17 -20.47 11.66 -9.30
CA LEU A 17 -20.15 10.55 -8.42
C LEU A 17 -19.37 9.46 -9.14
N GLU A 18 -19.74 9.20 -10.38
CA GLU A 18 -19.01 8.22 -11.18
C GLU A 18 -17.56 8.63 -11.36
N LYS A 19 -17.36 9.91 -11.60
CA LYS A 19 -16.01 10.41 -11.73
C LYS A 19 -15.25 10.27 -10.43
N HIS A 20 -15.90 10.56 -9.31
CA HIS A 20 -15.29 10.40 -8.00
C HIS A 20 -14.89 8.96 -7.75
N ILE A 21 -15.77 8.04 -8.14
CA ILE A 21 -15.49 6.63 -7.96
C ILE A 21 -14.27 6.22 -8.79
N ALA A 22 -14.21 6.71 -10.02
CA ALA A 22 -13.07 6.40 -10.87
C ALA A 22 -11.78 6.95 -10.28
N ASP A 23 -11.83 8.17 -9.75
CA ASP A 23 -10.66 8.77 -9.12
C ASP A 23 -10.22 7.98 -7.89
N LEU A 24 -11.20 7.56 -7.08
CA LEU A 24 -10.88 6.75 -5.90
C LEU A 24 -10.33 5.40 -6.28
N ASP A 25 -10.84 4.82 -7.36
CA ASP A 25 -10.33 3.54 -7.83
C ASP A 25 -8.86 3.66 -8.22
N ASP A 26 -8.52 4.76 -8.89
CA ASP A 26 -7.12 5.01 -9.24
C ASP A 26 -6.26 5.14 -8.00
N VAL A 27 -6.75 5.84 -6.99
CA VAL A 27 -6.01 6.02 -5.75
C VAL A 27 -5.80 4.67 -5.07
N VAL A 28 -6.85 3.85 -5.03
CA VAL A 28 -6.75 2.54 -4.40
C VAL A 28 -5.73 1.67 -5.13
N ARG A 29 -5.74 1.72 -6.44
CA ARG A 29 -4.77 0.94 -7.23
C ARG A 29 -3.36 1.41 -6.97
N ASP A 30 -3.17 2.72 -6.92
CA ASP A 30 -1.86 3.27 -6.63
C ASP A 30 -1.38 2.85 -5.26
N LEU A 31 -2.26 2.92 -4.27
CA LEU A 31 -1.91 2.52 -2.93
C LEU A 31 -1.59 1.03 -2.86
N SER A 32 -2.33 0.21 -3.62
CA SER A 32 -2.07 -1.22 -3.65
C SER A 32 -0.67 -1.50 -4.19
N VAL A 33 -0.29 -0.81 -5.25
CA VAL A 33 1.04 -0.98 -5.82
C VAL A 33 2.09 -0.56 -4.82
N ARG A 34 1.88 0.57 -4.15
CA ARG A 34 2.84 1.05 -3.17
C ARG A 34 2.98 0.09 -2.02
N LEU A 35 1.88 -0.49 -1.59
CA LEU A 35 1.92 -1.47 -0.51
C LEU A 35 2.70 -2.71 -0.93
N ASP A 36 2.49 -3.16 -2.16
CA ASP A 36 3.23 -4.32 -2.66
C ASP A 36 4.73 -4.03 -2.70
N VAL A 37 5.10 -2.90 -3.24
CA VAL A 37 6.51 -2.53 -3.33
C VAL A 37 7.10 -2.39 -1.93
N HIS A 38 6.37 -1.75 -1.04
CA HIS A 38 6.83 -1.57 0.31
C HIS A 38 6.99 -2.90 1.02
N GLY A 39 6.03 -3.80 0.82
CA GLY A 39 6.09 -5.12 1.41
C GLY A 39 7.27 -5.92 0.91
N GLN A 40 7.54 -5.82 -0.38
CA GLN A 40 8.71 -6.48 -0.95
C GLN A 40 9.99 -5.91 -0.36
N GLY A 41 10.03 -4.61 -0.16
CA GLY A 41 11.19 -3.98 0.45
C GLY A 41 11.41 -4.45 1.87
N VAL A 42 10.34 -4.55 2.63
CA VAL A 42 10.42 -5.02 4.00
C VAL A 42 10.91 -6.47 4.04
N THR A 43 10.38 -7.29 3.13
CA THR A 43 10.79 -8.68 3.06
C THR A 43 12.27 -8.79 2.70
N ALA A 44 12.72 -7.98 1.75
CA ALA A 44 14.12 -7.99 1.34
C ALA A 44 15.03 -7.57 2.49
N VAL A 45 14.64 -6.53 3.21
CA VAL A 45 15.46 -6.07 4.33
C VAL A 45 15.52 -7.13 5.41
N ARG A 46 14.38 -7.76 5.66
CA ARG A 46 14.34 -8.82 6.68
C ARG A 46 15.25 -9.97 6.30
N LYS A 47 15.23 -10.34 5.02
CA LYS A 47 16.07 -11.43 4.57
C LYS A 47 17.54 -11.05 4.66
N MET A 48 17.88 -9.83 4.30
CA MET A 48 19.24 -9.37 4.42
C MET A 48 19.71 -9.40 5.87
N LEU A 49 18.83 -9.01 6.77
CA LEU A 49 19.16 -9.02 8.18
C LEU A 49 19.39 -10.44 8.67
N GLU A 50 18.51 -11.34 8.27
CA GLU A 50 18.64 -12.74 8.67
C GLU A 50 19.93 -13.34 8.14
N ASP A 51 20.25 -13.03 6.90
CA ASP A 51 21.47 -13.54 6.29
C ASP A 51 22.69 -12.98 7.02
N HIS A 52 22.64 -11.70 7.35
CA HIS A 52 23.73 -11.07 8.06
C HIS A 52 23.93 -11.72 9.43
N LEU A 53 22.85 -11.98 10.13
CA LEU A 53 22.93 -12.64 11.42
C LEU A 53 23.44 -14.05 11.31
N SER A 54 23.06 -14.74 10.23
CA SER A 54 23.54 -16.09 10.02
C SER A 54 25.02 -16.13 9.72
N GLU A 55 25.51 -15.12 9.04
CA GLU A 55 26.90 -15.10 8.68
C GLU A 55 27.80 -14.68 9.81
N GLN A 56 27.25 -14.13 10.85
CA GLN A 56 28.07 -13.71 11.96
C GLN A 56 28.66 -14.91 12.65
N PRO A 57 29.81 -14.77 13.22
CA PRO A 57 30.41 -15.87 13.94
C PRO A 57 29.50 -16.32 15.05
N ASP A 58 29.61 -17.57 15.38
CA ASP A 58 28.80 -18.14 16.38
C ASP A 58 28.88 -17.33 17.63
N PRO A 59 27.76 -16.84 18.12
CA PRO A 59 27.79 -16.04 19.34
C PRO A 59 28.34 -16.80 20.50
N GLY A 60 28.16 -18.07 20.50
CA GLY A 60 28.73 -18.85 21.58
C GLY A 60 30.20 -18.76 21.58
N ASP A 61 30.79 -18.70 20.44
CA ASP A 61 32.22 -18.57 20.37
C ASP A 61 32.65 -17.23 20.81
N GLU A 62 31.99 -16.21 20.36
CA GLU A 62 32.39 -14.93 20.72
C GLU A 62 31.90 -14.54 21.99
N LYS A 63 30.86 -15.08 22.38
CA LYS A 63 30.41 -14.87 23.66
C LYS A 63 30.60 -13.52 24.11
N PRO A 64 30.06 -12.62 23.59
CA PRO A 64 30.16 -11.29 24.09
C PRO A 64 29.36 -11.15 25.29
N PRO A 65 29.87 -11.33 26.31
CA PRO A 65 29.14 -11.25 27.53
C PRO A 65 28.56 -9.91 27.76
N HIS A 66 28.91 -8.99 27.00
CA HIS A 66 28.44 -7.71 27.31
C HIS A 66 27.06 -7.53 26.83
N TRP A 67 26.37 -8.46 26.47
CA TRP A 67 25.04 -8.14 26.14
C TRP A 67 24.20 -7.94 27.34
#